data_79b26a970099f6de1829d24e939e0bcc
#
_entry.id   79b26a970099f6de1829d24e939e0bcc
#
_cell.length_a   1.000
_cell.length_b   1.000
_cell.length_c   1.000
_cell.angle_alpha   90.00
_cell.angle_beta   90.00
_cell.angle_gamma   90.00
#
_symmetry.space_group_name_H-M   'P 1'
#
loop_
_entity.id
_entity.type
_entity.pdbx_description
1 polymer ?
#
loop_
_entity_poly.entity_id
_entity_poly.type
_entity_poly.pdbx_seq_one_letter_code
_entity_poly.pdbx_strand_id
1 'polypeptide(L)'
;MSEGKHVQEMPESLGNGVPKLSGISGMSIVDRYIARQFLTTFLFSLASFAALFIMINLVENLDRFLDRHISLGRIIIYYLSGLPDTLLLTSPLSVLLASLFVTGKLSMQSELPALKSAGMSLARLMKPFLLSTLLITGINLINSCFIAPSLYDWSKGFEKRHLKKQKENDEVPLHFRESKNRILTVGQIGADRKSASVVSLEEFDGSKLVSRIDADSLRILTRKNRWIFYNTRKRTFSNGLETLVTRPGADTLMLSLAKNTFTMIDADPDEMNIVQHYDFLMQKKHSGLPGLEKAEVKLNTKFALPLASMIIVMIGVPLSTRKKRSGLALEASISLLVGLFYLGMLKTVGSLGYDGLLNPVLAAWLPDMFFITAGAILYRSANH
;
A
#
# COMPACT_ATOMS: atom_id res chain seq x y z
N MET A 1 40.69 88.24 6.69
CA MET A 1 40.98 87.06 7.46
C MET A 1 39.80 86.14 7.23
N SER A 2 39.96 85.24 6.35
CA SER A 2 38.94 84.39 5.80
C SER A 2 39.48 82.95 5.79
N GLU A 3 38.96 82.10 6.61
CA GLU A 3 39.27 80.67 6.57
C GLU A 3 38.13 79.97 5.87
N GLY A 4 38.42 79.48 4.69
CA GLY A 4 37.56 78.60 3.92
C GLY A 4 37.62 77.19 4.45
N LYS A 5 36.49 76.62 4.81
CA LYS A 5 36.34 75.18 5.08
C LYS A 5 36.13 74.43 3.76
N HIS A 6 37.13 73.62 3.38
CA HIS A 6 36.99 72.57 2.36
C HIS A 6 36.05 71.50 2.94
N VAL A 7 34.89 71.32 2.30
CA VAL A 7 34.05 70.16 2.44
C VAL A 7 34.56 69.19 1.38
N GLN A 8 35.15 68.06 1.82
CA GLN A 8 35.60 66.97 0.98
C GLN A 8 34.35 66.10 0.65
N GLU A 9 33.93 66.16 -0.60
CA GLU A 9 32.94 65.25 -1.15
C GLU A 9 33.50 63.81 -1.16
N MET A 10 32.82 62.89 -0.45
CA MET A 10 33.04 61.45 -0.53
C MET A 10 32.45 60.93 -1.85
N PRO A 11 33.17 60.06 -2.57
CA PRO A 11 32.62 59.49 -3.82
C PRO A 11 31.54 58.47 -3.52
N GLU A 12 30.36 58.72 -4.04
CA GLU A 12 29.26 57.75 -4.24
C GLU A 12 29.70 56.71 -5.27
N SER A 13 30.31 55.59 -4.88
CA SER A 13 30.45 54.42 -5.75
C SER A 13 30.78 53.16 -4.95
N LEU A 14 29.92 52.70 -4.10
CA LEU A 14 29.89 51.33 -3.60
C LEU A 14 28.47 50.78 -3.64
N GLY A 15 27.83 50.94 -4.80
CA GLY A 15 26.63 50.25 -5.17
C GLY A 15 26.97 48.99 -5.92
N ASN A 16 26.41 47.91 -5.43
CA ASN A 16 26.13 46.68 -6.19
C ASN A 16 27.30 45.81 -6.64
N GLY A 17 27.61 44.84 -5.81
CA GLY A 17 28.48 43.76 -6.17
C GLY A 17 28.50 42.62 -5.18
N VAL A 18 27.31 42.23 -4.63
CA VAL A 18 27.22 40.90 -4.05
C VAL A 18 27.16 39.93 -5.22
N PRO A 19 28.15 39.09 -5.43
CA PRO A 19 28.09 38.11 -6.52
C PRO A 19 26.92 37.17 -6.25
N LYS A 20 25.88 37.26 -7.10
CA LYS A 20 24.89 36.20 -7.24
C LYS A 20 25.68 34.96 -7.70
N LEU A 21 26.06 34.10 -6.77
CA LEU A 21 26.52 32.74 -7.06
C LEU A 21 25.34 31.95 -7.63
N SER A 22 25.04 32.22 -8.88
CA SER A 22 24.18 31.37 -9.72
C SER A 22 25.00 30.16 -10.16
N GLY A 23 25.23 29.25 -9.24
CA GLY A 23 25.72 27.91 -9.56
C GLY A 23 24.58 27.08 -10.13
N ILE A 24 24.87 26.36 -11.17
CA ILE A 24 24.09 25.44 -11.96
C ILE A 24 23.57 24.28 -11.08
N SER A 25 22.64 24.55 -10.19
CA SER A 25 21.65 23.64 -9.59
C SER A 25 20.78 24.47 -8.64
N GLY A 26 19.48 24.45 -8.80
CA GLY A 26 18.52 25.28 -8.05
C GLY A 26 18.44 25.05 -6.52
N MET A 27 19.45 24.41 -5.91
CA MET A 27 19.58 24.18 -4.47
C MET A 27 20.75 25.00 -3.90
N SER A 28 20.47 25.76 -2.82
CA SER A 28 21.52 26.47 -2.05
C SER A 28 22.42 25.45 -1.30
N ILE A 29 23.60 25.93 -0.84
CA ILE A 29 24.52 25.12 -0.02
C ILE A 29 23.80 24.58 1.22
N VAL A 30 22.96 25.40 1.85
CA VAL A 30 22.13 25.03 3.01
C VAL A 30 21.12 23.95 2.65
N ASP A 31 20.45 24.06 1.50
CA ASP A 31 19.48 23.07 1.06
C ASP A 31 20.15 21.69 0.87
N ARG A 32 21.35 21.68 0.28
CA ARG A 32 22.15 20.44 0.08
C ARG A 32 22.61 19.84 1.41
N TYR A 33 23.03 20.66 2.35
CA TYR A 33 23.43 20.24 3.68
C TYR A 33 22.27 19.55 4.42
N ILE A 34 21.09 20.22 4.45
CA ILE A 34 19.88 19.67 5.08
C ILE A 34 19.42 18.40 4.38
N ALA A 35 19.36 18.38 3.04
CA ALA A 35 18.94 17.20 2.27
C ALA A 35 19.86 16.00 2.52
N ARG A 36 21.19 16.20 2.54
CA ARG A 36 22.14 15.14 2.84
C ARG A 36 21.95 14.58 4.26
N GLN A 37 21.79 15.45 5.24
CA GLN A 37 21.57 15.03 6.63
C GLN A 37 20.27 14.26 6.76
N PHE A 38 19.20 14.73 6.11
CA PHE A 38 17.88 14.08 6.10
C PHE A 38 17.95 12.69 5.43
N LEU A 39 18.53 12.57 4.24
CA LEU A 39 18.64 11.30 3.54
C LEU A 39 19.50 10.28 4.31
N THR A 40 20.61 10.72 4.92
CA THR A 40 21.43 9.83 5.74
C THR A 40 20.68 9.32 6.97
N THR A 41 19.99 10.23 7.66
CA THR A 41 19.17 9.87 8.83
C THR A 41 17.98 8.99 8.43
N PHE A 42 17.35 9.28 7.29
CA PHE A 42 16.27 8.47 6.73
C PHE A 42 16.73 7.03 6.44
N LEU A 43 17.85 6.84 5.74
CA LEU A 43 18.38 5.51 5.42
C LEU A 43 18.74 4.73 6.68
N PHE A 44 19.36 5.38 7.67
CA PHE A 44 19.66 4.76 8.95
C PHE A 44 18.37 4.35 9.69
N SER A 45 17.39 5.25 9.75
CA SER A 45 16.10 4.97 10.39
C SER A 45 15.33 3.87 9.68
N LEU A 46 15.34 3.87 8.34
CA LEU A 46 14.69 2.86 7.51
C LEU A 46 15.27 1.47 7.77
N ALA A 47 16.61 1.37 7.79
CA ALA A 47 17.30 0.12 8.11
C ALA A 47 17.00 -0.35 9.54
N SER A 48 16.97 0.58 10.51
CA SER A 48 16.66 0.28 11.92
C SER A 48 15.23 -0.21 12.11
N PHE A 49 14.25 0.45 11.51
CA PHE A 49 12.84 0.00 11.58
C PHE A 49 12.64 -1.31 10.83
N ALA A 50 13.23 -1.48 9.64
CA ALA A 50 13.14 -2.73 8.90
C ALA A 50 13.73 -3.89 9.69
N ALA A 51 14.90 -3.71 10.31
CA ALA A 51 15.51 -4.72 11.17
C ALA A 51 14.62 -5.04 12.38
N LEU A 52 14.01 -4.05 13.02
CA LEU A 52 13.07 -4.23 14.13
C LEU A 52 11.85 -5.06 13.71
N PHE A 53 11.22 -4.71 12.58
CA PHE A 53 10.05 -5.45 12.07
C PHE A 53 10.40 -6.89 11.68
N ILE A 54 11.56 -7.10 11.04
CA ILE A 54 12.05 -8.45 10.71
C ILE A 54 12.30 -9.24 12.00
N MET A 55 12.89 -8.62 13.02
CA MET A 55 13.18 -9.30 14.31
C MET A 55 11.89 -9.70 15.03
N ILE A 56 10.88 -8.81 15.08
CA ILE A 56 9.57 -9.12 15.66
C ILE A 56 8.93 -10.30 14.92
N ASN A 57 8.88 -10.25 13.61
CA ASN A 57 8.30 -11.32 12.78
C ASN A 57 9.07 -12.63 12.90
N LEU A 58 10.40 -12.57 13.05
CA LEU A 58 11.24 -13.74 13.28
C LEU A 58 10.88 -14.42 14.62
N VAL A 59 10.73 -13.63 15.69
CA VAL A 59 10.34 -14.13 17.01
C VAL A 59 8.95 -14.76 16.98
N GLU A 60 7.98 -14.11 16.32
CA GLU A 60 6.60 -14.61 16.16
C GLU A 60 6.52 -15.95 15.40
N ASN A 61 7.43 -16.20 14.48
CA ASN A 61 7.43 -17.41 13.64
C ASN A 61 8.53 -18.42 14.02
N LEU A 62 9.30 -18.15 15.10
CA LEU A 62 10.46 -18.96 15.48
C LEU A 62 10.09 -20.42 15.74
N ASP A 63 9.04 -20.67 16.52
CA ASP A 63 8.57 -22.01 16.82
C ASP A 63 8.20 -22.78 15.55
N ARG A 64 7.54 -22.10 14.59
CA ARG A 64 7.15 -22.70 13.30
C ARG A 64 8.36 -23.06 12.44
N PHE A 65 9.42 -22.25 12.49
CA PHE A 65 10.66 -22.56 11.77
C PHE A 65 11.40 -23.74 12.38
N LEU A 66 11.42 -23.83 13.71
CA LEU A 66 12.06 -24.93 14.46
C LEU A 66 11.28 -26.24 14.29
N ASP A 67 9.97 -26.24 14.50
CA ASP A 67 9.11 -27.42 14.41
C ASP A 67 9.16 -28.07 13.02
N ARG A 68 9.34 -27.25 11.97
CA ARG A 68 9.39 -27.74 10.58
C ARG A 68 10.81 -27.91 10.04
N HIS A 69 11.83 -27.80 10.88
CA HIS A 69 13.25 -27.98 10.53
C HIS A 69 13.67 -27.18 9.29
N ILE A 70 13.20 -25.91 9.17
CA ILE A 70 13.49 -25.06 8.02
C ILE A 70 14.94 -24.58 8.06
N SER A 71 15.69 -24.79 6.99
CA SER A 71 17.10 -24.36 6.93
C SER A 71 17.25 -22.84 6.98
N LEU A 72 18.31 -22.37 7.66
CA LEU A 72 18.64 -20.95 7.81
C LEU A 72 18.66 -20.20 6.46
N GLY A 73 19.21 -20.80 5.40
CA GLY A 73 19.25 -20.20 4.09
C GLY A 73 17.86 -19.89 3.53
N ARG A 74 16.88 -20.76 3.76
CA ARG A 74 15.49 -20.52 3.34
C ARG A 74 14.82 -19.41 4.14
N ILE A 75 15.14 -19.29 5.44
CA ILE A 75 14.65 -18.21 6.31
C ILE A 75 15.19 -16.86 5.82
N ILE A 76 16.50 -16.79 5.51
CA ILE A 76 17.11 -15.56 4.97
C ILE A 76 16.45 -15.15 3.66
N ILE A 77 16.24 -16.07 2.73
CA ILE A 77 15.59 -15.77 1.45
C ILE A 77 14.14 -15.30 1.66
N TYR A 78 13.41 -15.91 2.62
CA TYR A 78 12.06 -15.49 2.99
C TYR A 78 12.03 -14.02 3.43
N TYR A 79 12.93 -13.62 4.34
CA TYR A 79 13.00 -12.23 4.80
C TYR A 79 13.50 -11.26 3.73
N LEU A 80 14.44 -11.67 2.87
CA LEU A 80 14.89 -10.85 1.76
C LEU A 80 13.77 -10.60 0.73
N SER A 81 12.93 -11.61 0.46
CA SER A 81 11.79 -11.44 -0.44
C SER A 81 10.67 -10.58 0.15
N GLY A 82 10.48 -10.56 1.48
CA GLY A 82 9.55 -9.68 2.18
C GLY A 82 10.08 -8.27 2.46
N LEU A 83 11.38 -8.04 2.22
CA LEU A 83 12.02 -6.76 2.53
C LEU A 83 11.38 -5.56 1.81
N PRO A 84 11.06 -5.60 0.50
CA PRO A 84 10.45 -4.46 -0.19
C PRO A 84 9.11 -4.02 0.41
N ASP A 85 8.27 -4.95 0.85
CA ASP A 85 7.01 -4.65 1.53
C ASP A 85 7.25 -4.03 2.92
N THR A 86 8.21 -4.58 3.67
CA THR A 86 8.64 -4.02 4.97
C THR A 86 9.16 -2.60 4.82
N LEU A 87 9.97 -2.31 3.78
CA LEU A 87 10.49 -0.97 3.51
C LEU A 87 9.38 0.03 3.16
N LEU A 88 8.36 -0.40 2.41
CA LEU A 88 7.18 0.43 2.13
C LEU A 88 6.46 0.82 3.41
N LEU A 89 6.20 -0.14 4.28
CA LEU A 89 5.47 0.07 5.53
C LEU A 89 6.23 0.96 6.51
N THR A 90 7.56 0.81 6.58
CA THR A 90 8.43 1.54 7.51
C THR A 90 8.87 2.90 6.99
N SER A 91 8.75 3.16 5.68
CA SER A 91 9.20 4.40 5.05
C SER A 91 8.56 5.67 5.65
N PRO A 92 7.23 5.77 5.84
CA PRO A 92 6.62 6.95 6.45
C PRO A 92 7.13 7.23 7.88
N LEU A 93 7.34 6.16 8.69
CA LEU A 93 7.91 6.29 10.04
C LEU A 93 9.34 6.83 9.98
N SER A 94 10.12 6.31 9.04
CA SER A 94 11.53 6.69 8.85
C SER A 94 11.66 8.13 8.39
N VAL A 95 10.77 8.60 7.51
CA VAL A 95 10.67 10.00 7.08
C VAL A 95 10.31 10.90 8.24
N LEU A 96 9.35 10.50 9.08
CA LEU A 96 8.96 11.27 10.26
C LEU A 96 10.12 11.40 11.24
N LEU A 97 10.75 10.27 11.60
CA LEU A 97 11.90 10.26 12.50
C LEU A 97 13.05 11.12 11.96
N ALA A 98 13.38 10.97 10.67
CA ALA A 98 14.44 11.74 10.03
C ALA A 98 14.13 13.23 10.02
N SER A 99 12.89 13.63 9.75
CA SER A 99 12.49 15.04 9.71
C SER A 99 12.54 15.70 11.10
N LEU A 100 12.02 14.99 12.12
CA LEU A 100 12.08 15.46 13.51
C LEU A 100 13.52 15.53 14.01
N PHE A 101 14.30 14.47 13.76
CA PHE A 101 15.68 14.36 14.25
C PHE A 101 16.60 15.43 13.64
N VAL A 102 16.53 15.63 12.31
CA VAL A 102 17.35 16.63 11.65
C VAL A 102 16.95 18.04 12.06
N THR A 103 15.65 18.35 12.09
CA THR A 103 15.16 19.65 12.52
C THR A 103 15.47 19.91 14.01
N GLY A 104 15.31 18.90 14.86
CA GLY A 104 15.67 18.96 16.27
C GLY A 104 17.16 19.19 16.49
N LYS A 105 18.02 18.49 15.73
CA LYS A 105 19.48 18.71 15.77
C LYS A 105 19.88 20.14 15.36
N LEU A 106 19.33 20.65 14.25
CA LEU A 106 19.53 22.03 13.81
C LEU A 106 19.09 23.04 14.91
N SER A 107 18.01 22.73 15.61
CA SER A 107 17.52 23.55 16.72
C SER A 107 18.47 23.52 17.92
N MET A 108 18.95 22.34 18.31
CA MET A 108 19.89 22.16 19.43
C MET A 108 21.25 22.81 19.19
N GLN A 109 21.73 22.77 17.97
CA GLN A 109 23.00 23.38 17.55
C GLN A 109 22.89 24.89 17.29
N SER A 110 21.70 25.50 17.57
CA SER A 110 21.40 26.91 17.32
C SER A 110 21.47 27.31 15.83
N GLU A 111 21.61 26.33 14.91
CA GLU A 111 21.63 26.59 13.47
C GLU A 111 20.25 27.06 12.99
N LEU A 112 19.16 26.43 13.47
CA LEU A 112 17.79 26.81 13.12
C LEU A 112 17.42 28.23 13.57
N PRO A 113 17.71 28.66 14.82
CA PRO A 113 17.54 30.07 15.22
C PRO A 113 18.35 31.04 14.36
N ALA A 114 19.61 30.69 14.03
CA ALA A 114 20.45 31.53 13.18
C ALA A 114 19.89 31.70 11.76
N LEU A 115 19.37 30.61 11.16
CA LEU A 115 18.71 30.66 9.86
C LEU A 115 17.43 31.49 9.87
N LYS A 116 16.64 31.41 10.96
CA LYS A 116 15.43 32.23 11.15
C LYS A 116 15.80 33.73 11.32
N SER A 117 16.85 34.05 12.08
CA SER A 117 17.35 35.42 12.24
C SER A 117 17.85 36.01 10.93
N ALA A 118 18.39 35.16 10.04
CA ALA A 118 18.78 35.56 8.70
C ALA A 118 17.60 35.68 7.71
N GLY A 119 16.34 35.63 8.21
CA GLY A 119 15.13 35.81 7.40
C GLY A 119 14.63 34.56 6.68
N MET A 120 15.12 33.33 7.03
CA MET A 120 14.65 32.10 6.42
C MET A 120 13.24 31.79 6.89
N SER A 121 12.29 31.71 5.95
CA SER A 121 10.91 31.31 6.23
C SER A 121 10.80 29.79 6.46
N LEU A 122 9.74 29.34 7.15
CA LEU A 122 9.45 27.93 7.35
C LEU A 122 9.28 27.18 6.01
N ALA A 123 8.62 27.81 5.03
CA ALA A 123 8.47 27.24 3.69
C ALA A 123 9.83 26.99 3.00
N ARG A 124 10.78 27.91 3.17
CA ARG A 124 12.15 27.75 2.64
C ARG A 124 12.89 26.61 3.34
N LEU A 125 12.74 26.48 4.66
CA LEU A 125 13.32 25.37 5.43
C LEU A 125 12.74 24.01 5.00
N MET A 126 11.43 23.95 4.71
CA MET A 126 10.78 22.71 4.28
C MET A 126 11.18 22.24 2.88
N LYS A 127 11.64 23.15 2.01
CA LYS A 127 11.97 22.84 0.62
C LYS A 127 12.93 21.61 0.44
N PRO A 128 14.10 21.53 1.11
CA PRO A 128 15.01 20.39 0.98
C PRO A 128 14.39 19.08 1.48
N PHE A 129 13.57 19.12 2.53
CA PHE A 129 12.86 17.95 3.03
C PHE A 129 11.83 17.46 2.02
N LEU A 130 11.00 18.34 1.46
CA LEU A 130 9.97 18.00 0.47
C LEU A 130 10.59 17.45 -0.81
N LEU A 131 11.68 18.03 -1.32
CA LEU A 131 12.37 17.53 -2.51
C LEU A 131 12.97 16.14 -2.28
N SER A 132 13.60 15.92 -1.12
CA SER A 132 14.15 14.61 -0.76
C SER A 132 13.04 13.56 -0.58
N THR A 133 11.94 13.96 0.04
CA THR A 133 10.79 13.05 0.26
C THR A 133 10.06 12.75 -1.04
N LEU A 134 10.00 13.70 -1.98
CA LEU A 134 9.45 13.45 -3.31
C LEU A 134 10.23 12.34 -4.05
N LEU A 135 11.56 12.35 -3.94
CA LEU A 135 12.41 11.28 -4.47
C LEU A 135 12.10 9.94 -3.79
N ILE A 136 12.00 9.92 -2.45
CA ILE A 136 11.67 8.73 -1.67
C ILE A 136 10.28 8.20 -2.08
N THR A 137 9.29 9.08 -2.20
CA THR A 137 7.93 8.74 -2.65
C THR A 137 7.93 8.11 -4.04
N GLY A 138 8.72 8.66 -4.97
CA GLY A 138 8.87 8.09 -6.33
C GLY A 138 9.44 6.68 -6.30
N ILE A 139 10.49 6.44 -5.52
CA ILE A 139 11.08 5.11 -5.33
C ILE A 139 10.07 4.16 -4.67
N ASN A 140 9.37 4.60 -3.64
CA ASN A 140 8.35 3.81 -2.96
C ASN A 140 7.16 3.48 -3.88
N LEU A 141 6.77 4.38 -4.78
CA LEU A 141 5.71 4.15 -5.75
C LEU A 141 6.10 3.03 -6.74
N ILE A 142 7.34 3.08 -7.26
CA ILE A 142 7.86 2.01 -8.12
C ILE A 142 7.92 0.69 -7.36
N ASN A 143 8.38 0.73 -6.12
CA ASN A 143 8.43 -0.44 -5.25
C ASN A 143 7.02 -1.03 -5.02
N SER A 144 6.05 -0.22 -4.65
CA SER A 144 4.66 -0.65 -4.38
C SER A 144 3.95 -1.21 -5.61
N CYS A 145 4.19 -0.63 -6.79
CA CYS A 145 3.50 -1.02 -8.02
C CYS A 145 4.12 -2.25 -8.69
N PHE A 146 5.44 -2.48 -8.56
CA PHE A 146 6.16 -3.47 -9.37
C PHE A 146 7.06 -4.39 -8.56
N ILE A 147 7.89 -3.88 -7.63
CA ILE A 147 8.93 -4.69 -6.97
C ILE A 147 8.33 -5.55 -5.85
N ALA A 148 7.62 -4.91 -4.92
CA ALA A 148 7.03 -5.61 -3.78
C ALA A 148 6.06 -6.73 -4.20
N PRO A 149 5.12 -6.54 -5.15
CA PRO A 149 4.23 -7.60 -5.59
C PRO A 149 4.95 -8.81 -6.16
N SER A 150 6.00 -8.58 -6.97
CA SER A 150 6.75 -9.67 -7.63
C SER A 150 7.50 -10.57 -6.64
N LEU A 151 7.98 -9.99 -5.54
CA LEU A 151 8.70 -10.72 -4.49
C LEU A 151 7.74 -11.28 -3.42
N TYR A 152 6.59 -10.63 -3.24
CA TYR A 152 5.56 -11.06 -2.30
C TYR A 152 4.95 -12.42 -2.69
N ASP A 153 4.72 -12.69 -3.98
CA ASP A 153 4.25 -13.98 -4.47
C ASP A 153 5.17 -15.12 -4.00
N TRP A 154 6.48 -14.94 -4.12
CA TRP A 154 7.45 -15.92 -3.64
C TRP A 154 7.40 -16.11 -2.11
N SER A 155 7.36 -15.01 -1.36
CA SER A 155 7.27 -15.00 0.10
C SER A 155 5.99 -15.70 0.59
N LYS A 156 4.85 -15.42 -0.02
CA LYS A 156 3.56 -16.06 0.30
C LYS A 156 3.51 -17.53 -0.11
N GLY A 157 4.11 -17.88 -1.24
CA GLY A 157 4.27 -19.28 -1.65
C GLY A 157 5.08 -20.08 -0.63
N PHE A 158 6.11 -19.47 -0.05
CA PHE A 158 6.88 -20.05 1.06
C PHE A 158 6.03 -20.20 2.33
N GLU A 159 5.33 -19.15 2.73
CA GLU A 159 4.45 -19.13 3.91
C GLU A 159 3.35 -20.21 3.80
N LYS A 160 2.67 -20.30 2.66
CA LYS A 160 1.64 -21.32 2.40
C LYS A 160 2.19 -22.73 2.51
N ARG A 161 3.40 -22.99 2.01
CA ARG A 161 4.02 -24.34 2.01
C ARG A 161 4.63 -24.72 3.35
N HIS A 162 5.19 -23.76 4.10
CA HIS A 162 6.03 -24.04 5.25
C HIS A 162 5.52 -23.47 6.59
N LEU A 163 4.64 -22.48 6.59
CA LEU A 163 4.21 -21.82 7.83
C LEU A 163 2.72 -22.01 8.13
N LYS A 164 1.86 -22.04 7.12
CA LYS A 164 0.43 -22.29 7.34
C LYS A 164 0.17 -23.79 7.51
N LYS A 165 -0.59 -24.18 8.55
CA LYS A 165 -1.31 -25.44 8.53
C LYS A 165 -2.23 -25.39 7.31
N GLN A 166 -2.21 -26.46 6.46
CA GLN A 166 -3.26 -26.64 5.47
C GLN A 166 -4.58 -26.50 6.25
N LYS A 167 -5.29 -25.38 6.07
CA LYS A 167 -6.70 -25.36 6.43
C LYS A 167 -7.31 -26.47 5.56
N GLU A 168 -7.81 -27.52 6.19
CA GLU A 168 -8.84 -28.34 5.58
C GLU A 168 -9.81 -27.35 4.97
N ASN A 169 -10.05 -27.48 3.68
CA ASN A 169 -10.98 -26.62 2.96
C ASN A 169 -12.33 -26.78 3.65
N ASP A 170 -12.69 -25.84 4.50
CA ASP A 170 -14.10 -25.64 4.87
C ASP A 170 -14.81 -25.39 3.55
N GLU A 171 -15.57 -26.38 3.15
CA GLU A 171 -16.28 -26.45 1.86
C GLU A 171 -17.46 -25.47 1.88
N VAL A 172 -17.15 -24.18 1.87
CA VAL A 172 -18.20 -23.17 1.70
C VAL A 172 -18.51 -23.08 0.22
N PRO A 173 -19.75 -23.39 -0.23
CA PRO A 173 -20.12 -23.25 -1.62
C PRO A 173 -19.83 -21.85 -2.15
N LEU A 174 -19.13 -21.79 -3.28
CA LEU A 174 -18.80 -20.53 -3.93
C LEU A 174 -19.84 -20.21 -4.99
N HIS A 175 -20.39 -19.00 -4.94
CA HIS A 175 -21.40 -18.54 -5.88
C HIS A 175 -20.79 -17.54 -6.87
N PHE A 176 -20.92 -17.84 -8.17
CA PHE A 176 -20.43 -17.01 -9.28
C PHE A 176 -21.62 -16.47 -10.05
N ARG A 177 -21.69 -15.17 -10.22
CA ARG A 177 -22.69 -14.56 -11.09
C ARG A 177 -22.25 -14.74 -12.55
N GLU A 178 -22.86 -15.68 -13.27
CA GLU A 178 -22.57 -15.96 -14.67
C GLU A 178 -23.17 -14.89 -15.59
N SER A 179 -24.42 -14.46 -15.29
CA SER A 179 -25.11 -13.38 -15.99
C SER A 179 -26.07 -12.68 -15.03
N LYS A 180 -26.89 -11.73 -15.54
CA LYS A 180 -27.91 -11.06 -14.72
C LYS A 180 -28.88 -12.05 -14.05
N ASN A 181 -29.17 -13.15 -14.74
CA ASN A 181 -30.19 -14.13 -14.35
C ASN A 181 -29.63 -15.51 -14.03
N ARG A 182 -28.31 -15.72 -14.09
CA ARG A 182 -27.70 -17.02 -13.88
C ARG A 182 -26.63 -16.99 -12.81
N ILE A 183 -26.68 -17.96 -11.90
CA ILE A 183 -25.71 -18.15 -10.83
C ILE A 183 -25.12 -19.55 -10.96
N LEU A 184 -23.80 -19.65 -11.03
CA LEU A 184 -23.04 -20.88 -10.94
C LEU A 184 -22.59 -21.07 -9.49
N THR A 185 -23.01 -22.15 -8.86
CA THR A 185 -22.57 -22.53 -7.51
C THR A 185 -21.63 -23.73 -7.63
N VAL A 186 -20.50 -23.67 -6.92
CA VAL A 186 -19.47 -24.71 -6.91
C VAL A 186 -19.16 -25.10 -5.48
N GLY A 187 -19.29 -26.38 -5.14
CA GLY A 187 -18.97 -26.88 -3.80
C GLY A 187 -17.48 -27.01 -3.55
N GLN A 188 -16.73 -27.60 -4.48
CA GLN A 188 -15.29 -27.80 -4.33
C GLN A 188 -14.56 -27.46 -5.63
N ILE A 189 -13.39 -26.84 -5.52
CA ILE A 189 -12.51 -26.54 -6.65
C ILE A 189 -11.32 -27.50 -6.62
N GLY A 190 -11.05 -28.16 -7.73
CA GLY A 190 -9.91 -29.06 -7.86
C GLY A 190 -8.57 -28.35 -7.73
N ALA A 191 -7.53 -29.06 -7.31
CA ALA A 191 -6.18 -28.55 -7.15
C ALA A 191 -5.57 -27.99 -8.45
N ASP A 192 -6.06 -28.47 -9.62
CA ASP A 192 -5.67 -27.98 -10.94
C ASP A 192 -6.28 -26.62 -11.31
N ARG A 193 -7.20 -26.08 -10.48
CA ARG A 193 -7.93 -24.82 -10.72
C ARG A 193 -8.66 -24.78 -12.07
N LYS A 194 -8.89 -25.93 -12.69
CA LYS A 194 -9.59 -26.12 -13.96
C LYS A 194 -10.77 -27.06 -13.86
N SER A 195 -10.91 -27.73 -12.72
CA SER A 195 -12.01 -28.64 -12.40
C SER A 195 -12.71 -28.19 -11.13
N ALA A 196 -13.98 -28.55 -11.02
CA ALA A 196 -14.79 -28.33 -9.84
C ALA A 196 -15.78 -29.49 -9.67
N SER A 197 -16.18 -29.76 -8.43
CA SER A 197 -17.18 -30.77 -8.08
C SER A 197 -18.36 -30.17 -7.31
N VAL A 198 -19.47 -30.90 -7.31
CA VAL A 198 -20.74 -30.44 -6.72
C VAL A 198 -21.14 -29.09 -7.30
N VAL A 199 -21.52 -29.10 -8.58
CA VAL A 199 -21.80 -27.89 -9.35
C VAL A 199 -23.27 -27.74 -9.59
N SER A 200 -23.83 -26.56 -9.40
CA SER A 200 -25.17 -26.20 -9.85
C SER A 200 -25.18 -24.89 -10.62
N LEU A 201 -25.90 -24.88 -11.76
CA LEU A 201 -26.17 -23.67 -12.53
C LEU A 201 -27.65 -23.35 -12.43
N GLU A 202 -27.96 -22.25 -11.79
CA GLU A 202 -29.31 -21.78 -11.51
C GLU A 202 -29.67 -20.61 -12.43
N GLU A 203 -30.88 -20.63 -12.97
CA GLU A 203 -31.43 -19.60 -13.84
C GLU A 203 -32.71 -19.03 -13.24
N PHE A 204 -32.74 -17.71 -13.09
CA PHE A 204 -33.83 -16.98 -12.46
C PHE A 204 -34.57 -16.10 -13.46
N ASP A 205 -35.87 -15.96 -13.30
CA ASP A 205 -36.67 -14.89 -13.90
C ASP A 205 -37.18 -13.97 -12.77
N GLY A 206 -36.54 -12.79 -12.64
CA GLY A 206 -36.69 -11.96 -11.46
C GLY A 206 -36.23 -12.68 -10.17
N SER A 207 -37.18 -12.99 -9.28
CA SER A 207 -36.92 -13.73 -8.02
C SER A 207 -37.32 -15.21 -8.09
N LYS A 208 -37.85 -15.69 -9.22
CA LYS A 208 -38.29 -17.09 -9.37
C LYS A 208 -37.23 -17.92 -10.04
N LEU A 209 -36.92 -19.10 -9.48
CA LEU A 209 -36.08 -20.10 -10.09
C LEU A 209 -36.81 -20.76 -11.25
N VAL A 210 -36.29 -20.63 -12.47
CA VAL A 210 -36.86 -21.19 -13.70
C VAL A 210 -36.22 -22.51 -14.07
N SER A 211 -34.92 -22.61 -13.96
CA SER A 211 -34.20 -23.85 -14.23
C SER A 211 -32.99 -24.00 -13.31
N ARG A 212 -32.63 -25.26 -13.02
CA ARG A 212 -31.43 -25.62 -12.28
C ARG A 212 -30.77 -26.83 -12.95
N ILE A 213 -29.50 -26.73 -13.21
CA ILE A 213 -28.68 -27.83 -13.74
C ILE A 213 -27.70 -28.22 -12.64
N ASP A 214 -27.87 -29.40 -12.06
CA ASP A 214 -26.94 -29.99 -11.12
C ASP A 214 -25.97 -30.90 -11.92
N ALA A 215 -24.67 -30.84 -11.61
CA ALA A 215 -23.65 -31.67 -12.21
C ALA A 215 -22.68 -32.21 -11.15
N ASP A 216 -22.21 -33.43 -11.33
CA ASP A 216 -21.25 -34.07 -10.41
C ASP A 216 -19.90 -33.37 -10.48
N SER A 217 -19.47 -32.96 -11.67
CA SER A 217 -18.24 -32.20 -11.86
C SER A 217 -18.28 -31.31 -13.10
N LEU A 218 -17.38 -30.33 -13.08
CA LEU A 218 -17.20 -29.34 -14.12
C LEU A 218 -15.72 -29.25 -14.49
N ARG A 219 -15.40 -29.11 -15.78
CA ARG A 219 -14.04 -28.90 -16.26
C ARG A 219 -13.96 -27.77 -17.29
N ILE A 220 -12.95 -26.90 -17.15
CA ILE A 220 -12.70 -25.78 -18.08
C ILE A 220 -11.78 -26.24 -19.21
N LEU A 221 -12.23 -26.14 -20.46
CA LEU A 221 -11.39 -26.34 -21.64
C LEU A 221 -10.77 -25.03 -22.09
N THR A 222 -9.51 -24.82 -21.76
CA THR A 222 -8.78 -23.56 -21.97
C THR A 222 -8.72 -23.13 -23.45
N ARG A 223 -8.66 -24.08 -24.41
CA ARG A 223 -8.52 -23.75 -25.85
C ARG A 223 -9.79 -23.21 -26.53
N LYS A 224 -11.00 -23.54 -26.04
CA LYS A 224 -12.26 -23.22 -26.74
C LYS A 224 -13.27 -22.42 -25.92
N ASN A 225 -12.91 -21.89 -24.75
CA ASN A 225 -13.85 -21.24 -23.82
C ASN A 225 -15.12 -22.03 -23.55
N ARG A 226 -14.97 -23.37 -23.43
CA ARG A 226 -16.07 -24.29 -23.19
C ARG A 226 -15.96 -24.87 -21.80
N TRP A 227 -17.11 -25.00 -21.18
CA TRP A 227 -17.27 -25.57 -19.85
C TRP A 227 -17.95 -26.91 -20.00
N ILE A 228 -17.29 -27.99 -19.59
CA ILE A 228 -17.81 -29.35 -19.70
C ILE A 228 -18.36 -29.73 -18.35
N PHE A 229 -19.64 -30.04 -18.32
CA PHE A 229 -20.37 -30.53 -17.15
C PHE A 229 -20.50 -32.04 -17.31
N TYR A 230 -20.28 -32.78 -16.23
CA TYR A 230 -20.43 -34.25 -16.24
C TYR A 230 -21.64 -34.66 -15.42
N ASN A 231 -22.42 -35.60 -15.97
CA ASN A 231 -23.62 -36.18 -15.36
C ASN A 231 -24.64 -35.13 -14.95
N THR A 232 -25.16 -34.40 -15.94
CA THR A 232 -26.08 -33.29 -15.70
C THR A 232 -27.50 -33.77 -15.41
N ARG A 233 -28.12 -33.15 -14.41
CA ARG A 233 -29.54 -33.28 -14.03
C ARG A 233 -30.20 -31.92 -14.14
N LYS A 234 -30.94 -31.69 -15.22
CA LYS A 234 -31.65 -30.42 -15.44
C LYS A 234 -33.07 -30.51 -14.89
N ARG A 235 -33.40 -29.63 -13.97
CA ARG A 235 -34.73 -29.37 -13.45
C ARG A 235 -35.29 -28.11 -14.04
N THR A 236 -36.48 -28.14 -14.57
CA THR A 236 -37.20 -26.97 -15.09
C THR A 236 -38.48 -26.80 -14.35
N PHE A 237 -38.73 -25.59 -13.87
CA PHE A 237 -39.93 -25.26 -13.04
C PHE A 237 -40.86 -24.41 -13.90
N SER A 238 -42.03 -24.96 -14.25
CA SER A 238 -43.05 -24.26 -15.02
C SER A 238 -44.44 -24.55 -14.44
N ASN A 239 -45.18 -23.48 -14.11
CA ASN A 239 -46.56 -23.57 -13.61
C ASN A 239 -46.77 -24.54 -12.41
N GLY A 240 -45.78 -24.61 -11.51
CA GLY A 240 -45.84 -25.50 -10.35
C GLY A 240 -45.51 -26.97 -10.64
N LEU A 241 -45.13 -27.28 -11.88
CA LEU A 241 -44.67 -28.62 -12.29
C LEU A 241 -43.15 -28.61 -12.43
N GLU A 242 -42.52 -29.67 -11.93
CA GLU A 242 -41.08 -29.92 -12.08
C GLU A 242 -40.87 -30.98 -13.15
N THR A 243 -40.03 -30.66 -14.16
CA THR A 243 -39.61 -31.61 -15.17
C THR A 243 -38.11 -31.92 -14.96
N LEU A 244 -37.75 -33.19 -14.77
CA LEU A 244 -36.38 -33.63 -14.57
C LEU A 244 -35.88 -34.32 -15.84
N VAL A 245 -34.74 -33.84 -16.39
CA VAL A 245 -34.05 -34.46 -17.51
C VAL A 245 -32.62 -34.78 -17.07
N THR A 246 -32.28 -36.06 -17.06
CA THR A 246 -30.93 -36.53 -16.72
C THR A 246 -30.16 -36.85 -17.99
N ARG A 247 -28.94 -36.32 -18.11
CA ARG A 247 -28.03 -36.62 -19.20
C ARG A 247 -26.72 -37.19 -18.64
N PRO A 248 -26.47 -38.49 -18.74
CA PRO A 248 -25.20 -39.09 -18.37
C PRO A 248 -24.12 -38.70 -19.38
N GLY A 249 -22.88 -38.56 -18.90
CA GLY A 249 -21.73 -38.22 -19.72
C GLY A 249 -21.39 -36.68 -19.71
N ALA A 250 -20.70 -36.26 -20.77
CA ALA A 250 -20.20 -34.92 -20.88
C ALA A 250 -21.18 -34.00 -21.65
N ASP A 251 -21.65 -32.94 -21.04
CA ASP A 251 -22.46 -31.89 -21.66
C ASP A 251 -21.64 -30.59 -21.72
N THR A 252 -21.63 -29.93 -22.87
CA THR A 252 -20.81 -28.71 -23.07
C THR A 252 -21.70 -27.50 -23.06
N LEU A 253 -21.49 -26.61 -22.08
CA LEU A 253 -22.18 -25.34 -21.96
C LEU A 253 -21.21 -24.18 -22.23
N MET A 254 -21.72 -23.13 -22.85
CA MET A 254 -21.00 -21.86 -22.95
C MET A 254 -21.40 -20.99 -21.76
N LEU A 255 -20.41 -20.58 -20.96
CA LEU A 255 -20.58 -19.64 -19.87
C LEU A 255 -19.84 -18.34 -20.20
N SER A 256 -20.39 -17.22 -19.75
CA SER A 256 -19.77 -15.89 -19.89
C SER A 256 -18.60 -15.66 -18.93
N LEU A 257 -18.42 -16.59 -17.97
CA LEU A 257 -17.34 -16.52 -16.98
C LEU A 257 -15.95 -16.59 -17.62
N ALA A 258 -15.02 -15.85 -17.09
CA ALA A 258 -13.63 -15.87 -17.53
C ALA A 258 -12.97 -17.24 -17.25
N LYS A 259 -12.06 -17.67 -18.13
CA LYS A 259 -11.35 -18.97 -18.02
C LYS A 259 -10.53 -19.14 -16.73
N ASN A 260 -10.12 -18.03 -16.15
CA ASN A 260 -9.31 -17.94 -14.93
C ASN A 260 -10.15 -17.67 -13.67
N THR A 261 -11.49 -17.78 -13.76
CA THR A 261 -12.40 -17.51 -12.63
C THR A 261 -12.00 -18.28 -11.37
N PHE A 262 -11.65 -19.56 -11.48
CA PHE A 262 -11.26 -20.37 -10.34
C PHE A 262 -9.86 -20.03 -9.80
N THR A 263 -8.96 -19.54 -10.63
CA THR A 263 -7.65 -19.06 -10.17
C THR A 263 -7.75 -17.70 -9.48
N MET A 264 -8.77 -16.90 -9.81
CA MET A 264 -9.00 -15.60 -9.22
C MET A 264 -9.51 -15.63 -7.77
N ILE A 265 -10.07 -16.74 -7.33
CA ILE A 265 -10.65 -16.84 -5.98
C ILE A 265 -9.58 -16.75 -4.91
N ASP A 266 -8.45 -17.43 -5.12
CA ASP A 266 -7.33 -17.45 -4.17
C ASP A 266 -6.24 -16.44 -4.51
N ALA A 267 -6.43 -15.69 -5.57
CA ALA A 267 -5.46 -14.68 -5.98
C ALA A 267 -5.43 -13.53 -4.97
N ASP A 268 -4.29 -13.32 -4.34
CA ASP A 268 -4.11 -12.18 -3.44
C ASP A 268 -3.73 -10.95 -4.28
N PRO A 269 -4.49 -9.85 -4.18
CA PRO A 269 -4.15 -8.61 -4.87
C PRO A 269 -2.75 -8.06 -4.54
N ASP A 270 -2.16 -8.45 -3.40
CA ASP A 270 -0.81 -8.05 -3.02
C ASP A 270 0.28 -8.75 -3.85
N GLU A 271 -0.04 -9.92 -4.45
CA GLU A 271 0.85 -10.66 -5.35
C GLU A 271 0.89 -10.07 -6.78
N MET A 272 0.01 -9.10 -7.08
CA MET A 272 -0.18 -8.55 -8.43
C MET A 272 0.51 -7.20 -8.59
N ASN A 273 1.20 -6.99 -9.72
CA ASN A 273 1.63 -5.66 -10.11
C ASN A 273 0.42 -4.77 -10.43
N ILE A 274 0.65 -3.46 -10.59
CA ILE A 274 -0.45 -2.51 -10.74
C ILE A 274 -1.36 -2.82 -11.93
N VAL A 275 -0.81 -3.28 -13.06
CA VAL A 275 -1.57 -3.59 -14.28
C VAL A 275 -2.41 -4.86 -14.05
N GLN A 276 -1.79 -5.90 -13.53
CA GLN A 276 -2.48 -7.16 -13.20
C GLN A 276 -3.58 -6.94 -12.16
N HIS A 277 -3.35 -6.09 -11.17
CA HIS A 277 -4.33 -5.77 -10.13
C HIS A 277 -5.53 -5.03 -10.71
N TYR A 278 -5.30 -4.06 -11.61
CA TYR A 278 -6.38 -3.34 -12.27
C TYR A 278 -7.22 -4.27 -13.15
N ASP A 279 -6.59 -5.12 -13.96
CA ASP A 279 -7.28 -6.10 -14.79
C ASP A 279 -8.08 -7.11 -13.95
N PHE A 280 -7.48 -7.58 -12.85
CA PHE A 280 -8.13 -8.44 -11.87
C PHE A 280 -9.38 -7.77 -11.27
N LEU A 281 -9.28 -6.50 -10.88
CA LEU A 281 -10.39 -5.74 -10.33
C LEU A 281 -11.53 -5.61 -11.34
N MET A 282 -11.22 -5.27 -12.60
CA MET A 282 -12.22 -5.15 -13.66
C MET A 282 -12.92 -6.48 -13.94
N GLN A 283 -12.18 -7.59 -14.02
CA GLN A 283 -12.74 -8.91 -14.22
C GLN A 283 -13.63 -9.33 -13.04
N LYS A 284 -13.18 -9.06 -11.81
CA LYS A 284 -13.93 -9.36 -10.58
C LYS A 284 -15.24 -8.58 -10.52
N LYS A 285 -15.21 -7.31 -10.90
CA LYS A 285 -16.39 -6.44 -10.97
C LYS A 285 -17.42 -6.95 -12.00
N HIS A 286 -16.96 -7.39 -13.18
CA HIS A 286 -17.84 -7.95 -14.20
C HIS A 286 -18.43 -9.30 -13.80
N SER A 287 -17.68 -10.12 -13.08
CA SER A 287 -18.11 -11.48 -12.65
C SER A 287 -18.92 -11.49 -11.35
N GLY A 288 -19.12 -10.34 -10.67
CA GLY A 288 -19.84 -10.27 -9.40
C GLY A 288 -19.23 -11.12 -8.28
N LEU A 289 -17.92 -11.34 -8.31
CA LEU A 289 -17.22 -12.13 -7.32
C LEU A 289 -17.12 -11.41 -5.96
N PRO A 290 -17.20 -12.13 -4.83
CA PRO A 290 -17.06 -11.53 -3.50
C PRO A 290 -15.68 -10.95 -3.24
N GLY A 291 -15.56 -10.00 -2.30
CA GLY A 291 -14.30 -9.37 -1.90
C GLY A 291 -13.75 -8.36 -2.93
N LEU A 292 -14.64 -7.71 -3.68
CA LEU A 292 -14.33 -6.60 -4.57
C LEU A 292 -13.77 -5.43 -3.77
N GLU A 293 -14.39 -5.12 -2.63
CA GLU A 293 -14.04 -4.04 -1.72
C GLU A 293 -12.59 -4.17 -1.25
N LYS A 294 -12.18 -5.37 -0.87
CA LYS A 294 -10.80 -5.65 -0.46
C LYS A 294 -9.80 -5.38 -1.59
N ALA A 295 -10.14 -5.78 -2.82
CA ALA A 295 -9.27 -5.54 -3.98
C ALA A 295 -9.17 -4.04 -4.31
N GLU A 296 -10.29 -3.30 -4.21
CA GLU A 296 -10.30 -1.85 -4.42
C GLU A 296 -9.50 -1.10 -3.36
N VAL A 297 -9.65 -1.43 -2.08
CA VAL A 297 -8.84 -0.83 -0.99
C VAL A 297 -7.36 -1.08 -1.23
N LYS A 298 -6.96 -2.33 -1.52
CA LYS A 298 -5.56 -2.68 -1.75
C LYS A 298 -4.97 -1.97 -2.97
N LEU A 299 -5.76 -1.80 -4.05
CA LEU A 299 -5.33 -1.03 -5.23
C LEU A 299 -5.03 0.43 -4.87
N ASN A 300 -5.93 1.08 -4.12
CA ASN A 300 -5.75 2.46 -3.69
C ASN A 300 -4.59 2.60 -2.69
N THR A 301 -4.40 1.64 -1.79
CA THR A 301 -3.30 1.63 -0.83
C THR A 301 -1.93 1.57 -1.51
N LYS A 302 -1.82 0.97 -2.71
CA LYS A 302 -0.57 0.98 -3.51
C LYS A 302 -0.10 2.40 -3.85
N PHE A 303 -1.01 3.36 -3.91
CA PHE A 303 -0.70 4.78 -4.14
C PHE A 303 -0.65 5.57 -2.83
N ALA A 304 -1.61 5.36 -1.94
CA ALA A 304 -1.72 6.09 -0.67
C ALA A 304 -0.46 5.89 0.20
N LEU A 305 -0.03 4.66 0.41
CA LEU A 305 1.11 4.36 1.29
C LEU A 305 2.44 5.01 0.87
N PRO A 306 2.86 5.03 -0.41
CA PRO A 306 4.01 5.82 -0.84
C PRO A 306 3.86 7.32 -0.60
N LEU A 307 2.66 7.89 -0.87
CA LEU A 307 2.38 9.31 -0.70
C LEU A 307 2.37 9.75 0.77
N ALA A 308 2.06 8.84 1.69
CA ALA A 308 2.13 9.09 3.12
C ALA A 308 3.49 9.66 3.56
N SER A 309 4.59 9.22 2.94
CA SER A 309 5.93 9.73 3.23
C SER A 309 6.03 11.25 3.00
N MET A 310 5.42 11.75 1.92
CA MET A 310 5.39 13.18 1.61
C MET A 310 4.48 13.96 2.55
N ILE A 311 3.36 13.36 2.95
CA ILE A 311 2.38 13.98 3.85
C ILE A 311 2.97 14.12 5.26
N ILE A 312 3.62 13.08 5.75
CA ILE A 312 4.15 13.00 7.12
C ILE A 312 5.27 14.02 7.34
N VAL A 313 6.07 14.36 6.33
CA VAL A 313 7.10 15.40 6.46
C VAL A 313 6.49 16.79 6.77
N MET A 314 5.26 17.02 6.31
CA MET A 314 4.52 18.26 6.62
C MET A 314 4.15 18.37 8.10
N ILE A 315 4.19 17.27 8.84
CA ILE A 315 4.01 17.24 10.30
C ILE A 315 5.36 17.33 11.00
N GLY A 316 6.33 16.52 10.57
CA GLY A 316 7.61 16.37 11.25
C GLY A 316 8.39 17.69 11.35
N VAL A 317 8.56 18.40 10.24
CA VAL A 317 9.32 19.65 10.24
C VAL A 317 8.65 20.74 11.11
N PRO A 318 7.36 21.12 10.94
CA PRO A 318 6.74 22.13 11.78
C PRO A 318 6.69 21.76 13.26
N LEU A 319 6.51 20.48 13.58
CA LEU A 319 6.43 20.02 14.97
C LEU A 319 7.74 20.23 15.72
N SER A 320 8.88 19.99 15.06
CA SER A 320 10.21 20.14 15.66
C SER A 320 10.78 21.56 15.58
N THR A 321 10.21 22.46 14.75
CA THR A 321 10.67 23.86 14.69
C THR A 321 10.24 24.69 15.89
N ARG A 322 9.30 24.22 16.70
CA ARG A 322 8.91 24.87 17.96
C ARG A 322 10.04 24.64 18.98
N LYS A 323 10.57 25.75 19.48
CA LYS A 323 11.67 25.79 20.44
C LYS A 323 11.31 24.97 21.70
N LYS A 324 11.83 23.77 21.80
CA LYS A 324 11.75 22.93 23.01
C LYS A 324 13.19 22.66 23.49
N ARG A 325 13.43 22.78 24.78
CA ARG A 325 14.67 22.34 25.42
C ARG A 325 14.74 20.80 25.54
N SER A 326 13.94 20.10 24.76
CA SER A 326 13.84 18.64 24.77
C SER A 326 14.92 18.04 23.88
N GLY A 327 15.60 17.03 24.40
CA GLY A 327 16.66 16.34 23.63
C GLY A 327 16.12 15.47 22.48
N LEU A 328 17.02 14.95 21.64
CA LEU A 328 16.71 14.09 20.48
C LEU A 328 15.88 12.85 20.85
N ALA A 329 15.99 12.36 22.08
CA ALA A 329 15.19 11.24 22.59
C ALA A 329 13.68 11.53 22.59
N LEU A 330 13.27 12.76 22.90
CA LEU A 330 11.86 13.15 22.82
C LEU A 330 11.36 13.20 21.38
N GLU A 331 12.18 13.68 20.45
CA GLU A 331 11.84 13.70 19.02
C GLU A 331 11.63 12.25 18.50
N ALA A 332 12.50 11.32 18.91
CA ALA A 332 12.35 9.91 18.58
C ALA A 332 11.05 9.30 19.16
N SER A 333 10.72 9.63 20.42
CA SER A 333 9.51 9.14 21.07
C SER A 333 8.24 9.67 20.39
N ILE A 334 8.22 10.97 20.04
CA ILE A 334 7.10 11.58 19.32
C ILE A 334 6.94 10.93 17.94
N SER A 335 8.06 10.72 17.21
CA SER A 335 8.00 10.09 15.88
C SER A 335 7.45 8.68 15.95
N LEU A 336 7.86 7.90 16.94
CA LEU A 336 7.36 6.54 17.13
C LEU A 336 5.85 6.55 17.43
N LEU A 337 5.40 7.41 18.35
CA LEU A 337 3.99 7.50 18.72
C LEU A 337 3.11 7.91 17.54
N VAL A 338 3.49 8.97 16.84
CA VAL A 338 2.75 9.48 15.66
C VAL A 338 2.77 8.45 14.52
N GLY A 339 3.92 7.80 14.32
CA GLY A 339 4.08 6.76 13.29
C GLY A 339 3.25 5.50 13.59
N LEU A 340 3.24 5.03 14.84
CA LEU A 340 2.39 3.91 15.26
C LEU A 340 0.90 4.26 15.15
N PHE A 341 0.52 5.48 15.48
CA PHE A 341 -0.85 5.95 15.31
C PHE A 341 -1.25 5.94 13.82
N TYR A 342 -0.36 6.41 12.93
CA TYR A 342 -0.59 6.33 11.49
C TYR A 342 -0.79 4.88 11.01
N LEU A 343 0.11 3.96 11.39
CA LEU A 343 0.00 2.55 11.01
C LEU A 343 -1.26 1.89 11.60
N GLY A 344 -1.60 2.19 12.84
CA GLY A 344 -2.81 1.72 13.48
C GLY A 344 -4.06 2.17 12.72
N MET A 345 -4.11 3.47 12.37
CA MET A 345 -5.19 4.03 11.57
C MET A 345 -5.29 3.39 10.19
N LEU A 346 -4.15 3.23 9.49
CA LEU A 346 -4.08 2.56 8.19
C LEU A 346 -4.66 1.14 8.23
N LYS A 347 -4.30 0.36 9.25
CA LYS A 347 -4.78 -1.03 9.41
C LYS A 347 -6.25 -1.09 9.79
N THR A 348 -6.68 -0.28 10.77
CA THR A 348 -8.07 -0.28 11.26
C THR A 348 -9.04 0.21 10.19
N VAL A 349 -8.76 1.36 9.57
CA VAL A 349 -9.62 1.94 8.54
C VAL A 349 -9.62 1.06 7.28
N GLY A 350 -8.46 0.50 6.91
CA GLY A 350 -8.34 -0.47 5.82
C GLY A 350 -9.22 -1.71 6.04
N SER A 351 -9.25 -2.25 7.28
CA SER A 351 -10.10 -3.39 7.62
C SER A 351 -11.60 -3.07 7.44
N LEU A 352 -12.05 -1.89 7.89
CA LEU A 352 -13.44 -1.45 7.68
C LEU A 352 -13.80 -1.33 6.19
N GLY A 353 -12.82 -0.96 5.36
CA GLY A 353 -12.99 -0.96 3.90
C GLY A 353 -13.07 -2.37 3.31
N TYR A 354 -12.30 -3.34 3.85
CA TYR A 354 -12.35 -4.74 3.40
C TYR A 354 -13.70 -5.39 3.66
N ASP A 355 -14.33 -5.03 4.78
CA ASP A 355 -15.64 -5.54 5.21
C ASP A 355 -16.81 -4.81 4.51
N GLY A 356 -16.53 -3.82 3.65
CA GLY A 356 -17.55 -3.04 2.94
C GLY A 356 -18.30 -2.03 3.82
N LEU A 357 -17.86 -1.81 5.08
CA LEU A 357 -18.47 -0.82 5.99
C LEU A 357 -18.12 0.62 5.58
N LEU A 358 -16.98 0.81 4.92
CA LEU A 358 -16.55 2.09 4.35
C LEU A 358 -16.34 1.95 2.84
N ASN A 359 -16.54 3.07 2.14
CA ASN A 359 -16.18 3.12 0.72
C ASN A 359 -14.68 2.78 0.55
N PRO A 360 -14.31 1.85 -0.34
CA PRO A 360 -12.94 1.36 -0.49
C PRO A 360 -11.90 2.47 -0.75
N VAL A 361 -12.26 3.47 -1.57
CA VAL A 361 -11.38 4.62 -1.84
C VAL A 361 -11.17 5.43 -0.59
N LEU A 362 -12.25 5.76 0.14
CA LEU A 362 -12.14 6.50 1.40
C LEU A 362 -11.34 5.73 2.45
N ALA A 363 -11.52 4.42 2.54
CA ALA A 363 -10.78 3.58 3.50
C ALA A 363 -9.26 3.61 3.26
N ALA A 364 -8.82 3.68 2.02
CA ALA A 364 -7.41 3.78 1.69
C ALA A 364 -6.80 5.17 1.94
N TRP A 365 -7.57 6.25 1.67
CA TRP A 365 -7.04 7.63 1.70
C TRP A 365 -7.35 8.40 2.99
N LEU A 366 -8.28 7.94 3.84
CA LEU A 366 -8.70 8.63 5.06
C LEU A 366 -7.54 8.88 6.04
N PRO A 367 -6.61 7.93 6.29
CA PRO A 367 -5.43 8.20 7.11
C PRO A 367 -4.62 9.37 6.56
N ASP A 368 -4.37 9.41 5.26
CA ASP A 368 -3.59 10.45 4.61
C ASP A 368 -4.29 11.81 4.69
N MET A 369 -5.60 11.87 4.48
CA MET A 369 -6.40 13.09 4.62
C MET A 369 -6.35 13.64 6.05
N PHE A 370 -6.42 12.76 7.05
CA PHE A 370 -6.28 13.16 8.46
C PHE A 370 -4.91 13.79 8.70
N PHE A 371 -3.83 13.15 8.22
CA PHE A 371 -2.47 13.65 8.42
C PHE A 371 -2.17 14.90 7.60
N ILE A 372 -2.75 15.10 6.41
CA ILE A 372 -2.67 16.35 5.64
C ILE A 372 -3.30 17.49 6.44
N THR A 373 -4.49 17.29 7.00
CA THR A 373 -5.18 18.34 7.79
C THR A 373 -4.40 18.67 9.05
N ALA A 374 -3.91 17.67 9.77
CA ALA A 374 -3.05 17.86 10.94
C ALA A 374 -1.76 18.62 10.59
N GLY A 375 -1.10 18.24 9.49
CA GLY A 375 0.10 18.93 8.99
C GLY A 375 -0.15 20.38 8.59
N ALA A 376 -1.28 20.68 7.94
CA ALA A 376 -1.68 22.03 7.58
C ALA A 376 -1.93 22.91 8.81
N ILE A 377 -2.57 22.37 9.84
CA ILE A 377 -2.79 23.08 11.12
C ILE A 377 -1.45 23.35 11.81
N LEU A 378 -0.57 22.36 11.89
CA LEU A 378 0.75 22.52 12.49
C LEU A 378 1.62 23.54 11.73
N TYR A 379 1.58 23.51 10.40
CA TYR A 379 2.28 24.46 9.56
C TYR A 379 1.82 25.89 9.81
N ARG A 380 0.50 26.15 9.83
CA ARG A 380 -0.04 27.48 10.16
C ARG A 380 0.39 27.94 11.55
N SER A 381 0.29 27.06 12.54
CA SER A 381 0.65 27.38 13.93
C SER A 381 2.17 27.56 14.16
N ALA A 382 3.03 27.05 13.27
CA ALA A 382 4.49 27.21 13.34
C ALA A 382 5.00 28.45 12.58
N ASN A 383 4.15 29.03 11.73
CA ASN A 383 4.46 30.21 10.93
C ASN A 383 4.07 31.53 11.65
N HIS A 384 3.31 31.44 12.74
CA HIS A 384 3.02 32.53 13.68
C HIS A 384 3.99 32.46 14.88
#